data_0947d226b676cd5362ad25791a87534f
#
_entry.id   0947d226b676cd5362ad25791a87534f
#
_cell.length_a   1.000
_cell.length_b   1.000
_cell.length_c   1.000
_cell.angle_alpha   90.00
_cell.angle_beta   90.00
_cell.angle_gamma   90.00
#
_symmetry.space_group_name_H-M   'P 1'
#
loop_
_entity.id
_entity.type
_entity.pdbx_description
1 polymer ?
#
loop_
_entity_poly.entity_id
_entity_poly.type
_entity_poly.pdbx_seq_one_letter_code
_entity_poly.pdbx_strand_id
1 'polypeptide(L)'
;MIVTYIITAIIVLISLLVQSHPSFDVIRIAGVKPDLIFIIVVYVGYSFGSMNGQITGFVSGLFHDSVSNSPYGFLALPKLTVGFMVGMIGRSVLKSNVPTIILLIFVSTLLKGIITLFLSYIFTQGMLSSIIHVIIPEAFYNALLAPPLFFIFDKVFRGELEREGYL
;
A
#
# COMPACT_ATOMS: atom_id res chain seq x y z
N MET A 1 0.79 -16.52 12.14
CA MET A 1 -0.43 -15.87 11.59
C MET A 1 -1.03 -14.81 12.51
N ILE A 2 -1.43 -15.11 13.76
CA ILE A 2 -2.00 -14.09 14.69
C ILE A 2 -0.99 -12.96 14.94
N VAL A 3 0.27 -13.27 15.18
CA VAL A 3 1.35 -12.29 15.41
C VAL A 3 1.53 -11.38 14.19
N THR A 4 1.48 -11.94 12.97
CA THR A 4 1.56 -11.16 11.73
C THR A 4 0.44 -10.12 11.65
N TYR A 5 -0.80 -10.50 11.97
CA TYR A 5 -1.94 -9.57 11.97
C TYR A 5 -1.81 -8.48 13.04
N ILE A 6 -1.34 -8.82 14.25
CA ILE A 6 -1.14 -7.85 15.32
C ILE A 6 -0.07 -6.82 14.91
N ILE A 7 1.08 -7.28 14.43
CA ILE A 7 2.16 -6.40 13.98
C ILE A 7 1.68 -5.51 12.83
N THR A 8 1.00 -6.10 11.84
CA THR A 8 0.46 -5.35 10.70
C THR A 8 -0.54 -4.29 11.16
N ALA A 9 -1.46 -4.63 12.08
CA ALA A 9 -2.43 -3.68 12.62
C ALA A 9 -1.75 -2.50 13.32
N ILE A 10 -0.73 -2.76 14.13
CA ILE A 10 0.04 -1.71 14.81
C ILE A 10 0.73 -0.79 13.79
N ILE A 11 1.39 -1.35 12.76
CA ILE A 11 2.07 -0.56 11.73
C ILE A 11 1.06 0.26 10.93
N VAL A 12 -0.08 -0.30 10.57
CA VAL A 12 -1.16 0.41 9.86
C VAL A 12 -1.71 1.56 10.71
N LEU A 13 -1.95 1.34 12.02
CA LEU A 13 -2.42 2.40 12.92
C LEU A 13 -1.39 3.54 13.05
N ILE A 14 -0.11 3.21 13.23
CA ILE A 14 0.96 4.21 13.26
C ILE A 14 1.00 4.99 11.95
N SER A 15 0.91 4.30 10.82
CA SER A 15 0.92 4.93 9.49
C SER A 15 -0.29 5.84 9.27
N LEU A 16 -1.48 5.45 9.75
CA LEU A 16 -2.68 6.30 9.72
C LEU A 16 -2.48 7.57 10.54
N LEU A 17 -1.97 7.44 11.77
CA LEU A 17 -1.71 8.59 12.65
C LEU A 17 -0.68 9.55 12.01
N VAL A 18 0.40 9.01 11.47
CA VAL A 18 1.44 9.80 10.80
C VAL A 18 0.88 10.53 9.58
N GLN A 19 0.14 9.84 8.71
CA GLN A 19 -0.42 10.43 7.49
C GLN A 19 -1.54 11.44 7.75
N SER A 20 -2.26 11.30 8.87
CA SER A 20 -3.33 12.21 9.27
C SER A 20 -2.82 13.48 9.95
N HIS A 21 -1.56 13.48 10.41
CA HIS A 21 -1.01 14.63 11.10
C HIS A 21 -0.67 15.77 10.12
N PRO A 22 -1.02 17.05 10.42
CA PRO A 22 -0.74 18.18 9.53
C PRO A 22 0.74 18.35 9.17
N SER A 23 1.67 17.99 10.08
CA SER A 23 3.10 18.02 9.79
C SER A 23 3.53 17.09 8.66
N PHE A 24 2.73 16.05 8.34
CA PHE A 24 2.99 15.18 7.20
C PHE A 24 2.79 15.89 5.85
N ASP A 25 2.11 17.05 5.85
CA ASP A 25 1.96 17.89 4.66
C ASP A 25 3.28 18.52 4.20
N VAL A 26 4.25 18.66 5.09
CA VAL A 26 5.58 19.18 4.76
C VAL A 26 6.34 18.29 3.77
N ILE A 27 6.06 16.99 3.76
CA ILE A 27 6.70 16.03 2.85
C ILE A 27 5.96 15.87 1.52
N ARG A 28 4.99 16.74 1.20
CA ARG A 28 4.36 16.75 -0.13
C ARG A 28 5.36 17.14 -1.20
N ILE A 29 5.52 16.27 -2.21
CA ILE A 29 6.29 16.57 -3.42
C ILE A 29 5.29 16.70 -4.58
N ALA A 30 5.35 17.81 -5.31
CA ALA A 30 4.40 18.11 -6.39
C ALA A 30 2.91 18.02 -5.96
N GLY A 31 2.61 18.38 -4.69
CA GLY A 31 1.25 18.31 -4.15
C GLY A 31 0.79 16.92 -3.71
N VAL A 32 1.63 15.89 -3.85
CA VAL A 32 1.30 14.49 -3.58
C VAL A 32 2.02 13.99 -2.33
N LYS A 33 1.31 13.23 -1.49
CA LYS A 33 1.87 12.52 -0.33
C LYS A 33 2.11 11.05 -0.67
N PRO A 34 3.11 10.40 -0.06
CA PRO A 34 3.26 8.94 -0.17
C PRO A 34 2.14 8.23 0.59
N ASP A 35 1.66 7.12 0.04
CA ASP A 35 0.69 6.24 0.70
C ASP A 35 1.40 5.12 1.47
N LEU A 36 1.81 5.42 2.72
CA LEU A 36 2.51 4.45 3.58
C LEU A 36 1.66 3.20 3.82
N ILE A 37 0.34 3.37 3.98
CA ILE A 37 -0.58 2.25 4.18
C ILE A 37 -0.57 1.34 2.96
N PHE A 38 -0.54 1.91 1.77
CA PHE A 38 -0.47 1.13 0.54
C PHE A 38 0.84 0.34 0.43
N ILE A 39 1.98 0.94 0.79
CA ILE A 39 3.27 0.23 0.80
C ILE A 39 3.23 -0.96 1.76
N ILE A 40 2.59 -0.83 2.94
CA ILE A 40 2.40 -1.93 3.89
C ILE A 40 1.52 -3.03 3.29
N VAL A 41 0.42 -2.68 2.62
CA VAL A 41 -0.48 -3.65 1.96
C VAL A 41 0.27 -4.46 0.90
N VAL A 42 1.07 -3.79 0.06
CA VAL A 42 1.89 -4.46 -0.95
C VAL A 42 2.95 -5.35 -0.30
N TYR A 43 3.61 -4.87 0.77
CA TYR A 43 4.59 -5.66 1.53
C TYR A 43 3.96 -6.93 2.12
N VAL A 44 2.80 -6.81 2.78
CA VAL A 44 2.11 -7.95 3.40
C VAL A 44 1.64 -8.95 2.33
N GLY A 45 1.07 -8.48 1.23
CA GLY A 45 0.71 -9.33 0.09
C GLY A 45 1.93 -10.07 -0.45
N TYR A 46 3.00 -9.34 -0.76
CA TYR A 46 4.25 -9.89 -1.28
C TYR A 46 4.90 -10.92 -0.35
N SER A 47 4.90 -10.65 0.97
CA SER A 47 5.61 -11.50 1.96
C SER A 47 4.78 -12.65 2.49
N PHE A 48 3.46 -12.47 2.64
CA PHE A 48 2.57 -13.43 3.33
C PHE A 48 1.41 -13.93 2.47
N GLY A 49 1.41 -13.60 1.18
CA GLY A 49 0.47 -14.14 0.19
C GLY A 49 -0.83 -13.34 0.04
N SER A 50 -1.63 -13.78 -0.95
CA SER A 50 -2.81 -13.05 -1.44
C SER A 50 -3.90 -12.85 -0.38
N MET A 51 -4.14 -13.85 0.48
CA MET A 51 -5.15 -13.75 1.52
C MET A 51 -4.82 -12.67 2.55
N ASN A 52 -3.55 -12.62 2.98
CA ASN A 52 -3.08 -11.60 3.94
C ASN A 52 -3.05 -10.20 3.31
N GLY A 53 -2.62 -10.10 2.05
CA GLY A 53 -2.60 -8.85 1.29
C GLY A 53 -4.00 -8.25 1.11
N GLN A 54 -4.98 -9.06 0.71
CA GLN A 54 -6.35 -8.59 0.50
C GLN A 54 -7.03 -8.17 1.81
N ILE A 55 -6.88 -8.95 2.89
CA ILE A 55 -7.47 -8.63 4.20
C ILE A 55 -6.86 -7.33 4.72
N THR A 56 -5.53 -7.22 4.69
CA THR A 56 -4.83 -5.99 5.11
C THR A 56 -5.27 -4.80 4.25
N GLY A 57 -5.36 -4.97 2.92
CA GLY A 57 -5.79 -3.92 1.99
C GLY A 57 -7.20 -3.44 2.26
N PHE A 58 -8.14 -4.38 2.48
CA PHE A 58 -9.52 -4.06 2.77
C PHE A 58 -9.69 -3.33 4.10
N VAL A 59 -9.18 -3.92 5.18
CA VAL A 59 -9.33 -3.36 6.53
C VAL A 59 -8.64 -2.02 6.65
N SER A 60 -7.37 -1.92 6.23
CA SER A 60 -6.64 -0.65 6.29
C SER A 60 -7.23 0.41 5.36
N GLY A 61 -7.78 -0.01 4.21
CA GLY A 61 -8.46 0.88 3.28
C GLY A 61 -9.75 1.47 3.86
N LEU A 62 -10.56 0.67 4.57
CA LEU A 62 -11.77 1.16 5.25
C LEU A 62 -11.44 2.18 6.34
N PHE A 63 -10.39 1.94 7.13
CA PHE A 63 -9.90 2.93 8.10
C PHE A 63 -9.41 4.20 7.41
N HIS A 64 -8.72 4.06 6.28
CA HIS A 64 -8.25 5.20 5.50
C HIS A 64 -9.43 6.00 4.90
N ASP A 65 -10.47 5.34 4.39
CA ASP A 65 -11.70 5.98 3.92
C ASP A 65 -12.36 6.81 5.04
N SER A 66 -12.44 6.25 6.26
CA SER A 66 -13.04 6.92 7.42
C SER A 66 -12.27 8.20 7.82
N VAL A 67 -10.94 8.17 7.75
CA VAL A 67 -10.08 9.31 8.14
C VAL A 67 -10.03 10.37 7.02
N SER A 68 -10.11 9.95 5.75
CA SER A 68 -10.02 10.84 4.58
C SER A 68 -11.36 11.44 4.17
N ASN A 69 -12.45 11.16 4.89
CA ASN A 69 -13.82 11.52 4.51
C ASN A 69 -14.20 11.09 3.08
N SER A 70 -13.59 10.01 2.60
CA SER A 70 -13.90 9.39 1.30
C SER A 70 -15.14 8.49 1.42
N PRO A 71 -15.88 8.26 0.34
CA PRO A 71 -16.91 7.22 0.33
C PRO A 71 -16.32 5.86 0.73
N TYR A 72 -16.99 5.14 1.62
CA TYR A 72 -16.52 3.81 2.06
C TYR A 72 -16.33 2.87 0.87
N GLY A 73 -15.19 2.22 0.81
CA GLY A 73 -14.79 1.35 -0.29
C GLY A 73 -13.93 2.02 -1.36
N PHE A 74 -13.89 3.36 -1.42
CA PHE A 74 -13.18 4.08 -2.47
C PHE A 74 -11.66 3.86 -2.43
N LEU A 75 -11.05 3.87 -1.24
CA LEU A 75 -9.65 3.53 -1.03
C LEU A 75 -9.45 2.04 -0.67
N ALA A 76 -10.48 1.40 -0.09
CA ALA A 76 -10.41 0.00 0.32
C ALA A 76 -10.38 -0.96 -0.88
N LEU A 77 -11.20 -0.76 -1.90
CA LEU A 77 -11.26 -1.65 -3.07
C LEU A 77 -9.95 -1.69 -3.87
N PRO A 78 -9.30 -0.56 -4.22
CA PRO A 78 -8.00 -0.58 -4.88
C PRO A 78 -6.92 -1.28 -4.05
N LYS A 79 -6.87 -1.02 -2.73
CA LYS A 79 -5.88 -1.63 -1.83
C LYS A 79 -6.10 -3.14 -1.69
N LEU A 80 -7.35 -3.58 -1.55
CA LEU A 80 -7.71 -5.01 -1.52
C LEU A 80 -7.26 -5.70 -2.80
N THR A 81 -7.65 -5.14 -3.96
CA THR A 81 -7.38 -5.76 -5.27
C THR A 81 -5.88 -5.86 -5.52
N VAL A 82 -5.13 -4.79 -5.27
CA VAL A 82 -3.67 -4.80 -5.47
C VAL A 82 -2.99 -5.72 -4.46
N GLY A 83 -3.39 -5.71 -3.18
CA GLY A 83 -2.86 -6.60 -2.16
C GLY A 83 -3.06 -8.07 -2.52
N PHE A 84 -4.22 -8.44 -3.07
CA PHE A 84 -4.49 -9.77 -3.60
C PHE A 84 -3.58 -10.13 -4.78
N MET A 85 -3.51 -9.26 -5.80
CA MET A 85 -2.74 -9.52 -7.02
C MET A 85 -1.24 -9.65 -6.74
N VAL A 86 -0.70 -8.76 -5.92
CA VAL A 86 0.72 -8.82 -5.50
C VAL A 86 0.99 -10.09 -4.72
N GLY A 87 0.06 -10.48 -3.85
CA GLY A 87 0.20 -11.70 -3.06
C GLY A 87 0.12 -12.99 -3.89
N MET A 88 -0.52 -12.98 -5.05
CA MET A 88 -0.50 -14.11 -5.99
C MET A 88 0.89 -14.34 -6.60
N ILE A 89 1.64 -13.25 -6.83
CA ILE A 89 2.99 -13.33 -7.36
C ILE A 89 3.98 -13.65 -6.23
N GLY A 90 3.94 -12.89 -5.14
CA GLY A 90 4.66 -13.12 -3.89
C GLY A 90 6.19 -13.23 -3.99
N ARG A 91 6.82 -13.46 -2.85
CA ARG A 91 8.28 -13.73 -2.75
C ARG A 91 8.72 -15.02 -3.42
N SER A 92 7.83 -15.96 -3.61
CA SER A 92 8.12 -17.24 -4.28
C SER A 92 8.50 -17.06 -5.74
N VAL A 93 8.00 -16.00 -6.39
CA VAL A 93 8.24 -15.71 -7.81
C VAL A 93 9.25 -14.56 -7.97
N LEU A 94 9.12 -13.51 -7.16
CA LEU A 94 9.96 -12.32 -7.26
C LEU A 94 11.03 -12.31 -6.17
N LYS A 95 12.30 -12.25 -6.59
CA LYS A 95 13.42 -12.09 -5.64
C LYS A 95 13.35 -10.74 -4.94
N SER A 96 13.65 -10.71 -3.63
CA SER A 96 13.68 -9.51 -2.80
C SER A 96 14.95 -8.68 -3.04
N ASN A 97 15.05 -8.08 -4.22
CA ASN A 97 16.11 -7.15 -4.59
C ASN A 97 15.57 -5.73 -4.66
N VAL A 98 16.41 -4.73 -4.37
CA VAL A 98 16.01 -3.31 -4.42
C VAL A 98 15.32 -2.92 -5.73
N PRO A 99 15.84 -3.23 -6.94
CA PRO A 99 15.16 -2.89 -8.18
C PRO A 99 13.81 -3.58 -8.33
N THR A 100 13.66 -4.81 -7.86
CA THR A 100 12.38 -5.54 -7.90
C THR A 100 11.35 -4.88 -6.99
N ILE A 101 11.75 -4.44 -5.78
CA ILE A 101 10.88 -3.74 -4.84
C ILE A 101 10.41 -2.41 -5.44
N ILE A 102 11.31 -1.62 -6.03
CA ILE A 102 10.98 -0.36 -6.69
C ILE A 102 9.97 -0.59 -7.80
N LEU A 103 10.24 -1.55 -8.70
CA LEU A 103 9.34 -1.86 -9.81
C LEU A 103 7.98 -2.38 -9.32
N LEU A 104 7.99 -3.27 -8.32
CA LEU A 104 6.76 -3.82 -7.73
C LEU A 104 5.86 -2.72 -7.18
N ILE A 105 6.40 -1.81 -6.36
CA ILE A 105 5.63 -0.71 -5.79
C ILE A 105 5.19 0.29 -6.86
N PHE A 106 6.06 0.59 -7.83
CA PHE A 106 5.71 1.49 -8.92
C PHE A 106 4.51 0.97 -9.73
N VAL A 107 4.58 -0.28 -10.21
CA VAL A 107 3.50 -0.91 -10.97
C VAL A 107 2.24 -1.07 -10.12
N SER A 108 2.39 -1.47 -8.86
CA SER A 108 1.27 -1.59 -7.92
C SER A 108 0.56 -0.27 -7.69
N THR A 109 1.30 0.84 -7.56
CA THR A 109 0.71 2.18 -7.39
C THR A 109 -0.02 2.63 -8.66
N LEU A 110 0.53 2.37 -9.84
CA LEU A 110 -0.16 2.64 -11.10
C LEU A 110 -1.47 1.85 -11.19
N LEU A 111 -1.44 0.56 -10.85
CA LEU A 111 -2.64 -0.28 -10.84
C LEU A 111 -3.69 0.22 -9.85
N LYS A 112 -3.27 0.58 -8.62
CA LYS A 112 -4.15 1.25 -7.63
C LYS A 112 -4.78 2.50 -8.25
N GLY A 113 -3.97 3.33 -8.91
CA GLY A 113 -4.43 4.56 -9.56
C GLY A 113 -5.47 4.31 -10.65
N ILE A 114 -5.27 3.30 -11.50
CA ILE A 114 -6.23 2.92 -12.56
C ILE A 114 -7.57 2.50 -11.93
N ILE A 115 -7.54 1.67 -10.88
CA ILE A 115 -8.76 1.23 -10.18
C ILE A 115 -9.46 2.44 -9.54
N THR A 116 -8.70 3.35 -8.93
CA THR A 116 -9.24 4.58 -8.34
C THR A 116 -9.86 5.49 -9.40
N LEU A 117 -9.25 5.63 -10.58
CA LEU A 117 -9.83 6.36 -11.72
C LEU A 117 -11.16 5.75 -12.15
N PHE A 118 -11.22 4.43 -12.26
CA PHE A 118 -12.44 3.73 -12.64
C PHE A 118 -13.57 3.96 -11.62
N LEU A 119 -13.25 3.86 -10.33
CA LEU A 119 -14.21 4.14 -9.25
C LEU A 119 -14.65 5.61 -9.27
N SER A 120 -13.73 6.54 -9.49
CA SER A 120 -14.04 7.96 -9.58
C SER A 120 -14.96 8.27 -10.78
N TYR A 121 -14.77 7.62 -11.90
CA TYR A 121 -15.65 7.75 -13.06
C TYR A 121 -17.09 7.34 -12.74
N ILE A 122 -17.26 6.26 -11.94
CA ILE A 122 -18.58 5.74 -11.55
C ILE A 122 -19.25 6.66 -10.51
N PHE A 123 -18.49 7.11 -9.50
CA PHE A 123 -19.08 7.76 -8.31
C PHE A 123 -19.05 9.28 -8.32
N THR A 124 -18.09 9.92 -9.00
CA THR A 124 -17.80 11.36 -8.81
C THR A 124 -17.81 12.22 -10.07
N GLN A 125 -18.20 11.72 -11.21
CA GLN A 125 -18.43 12.42 -12.50
C GLN A 125 -17.74 13.81 -12.65
N GLY A 126 -16.42 13.90 -12.54
CA GLY A 126 -15.78 15.20 -12.80
C GLY A 126 -14.34 15.40 -12.34
N MET A 127 -13.74 14.48 -11.57
CA MET A 127 -12.39 14.66 -11.03
C MET A 127 -11.29 13.89 -11.78
N LEU A 128 -11.56 13.35 -12.96
CA LEU A 128 -10.60 12.49 -13.70
C LEU A 128 -9.26 13.17 -13.98
N SER A 129 -9.28 14.43 -14.41
CA SER A 129 -8.04 15.17 -14.72
C SER A 129 -7.14 15.34 -13.49
N SER A 130 -7.72 15.67 -12.34
CA SER A 130 -6.96 15.87 -11.09
C SER A 130 -6.31 14.58 -10.60
N ILE A 131 -6.99 13.44 -10.74
CA ILE A 131 -6.49 12.13 -10.28
C ILE A 131 -5.30 11.66 -11.14
N ILE A 132 -5.36 11.87 -12.47
CA ILE A 132 -4.25 11.48 -13.37
C ILE A 132 -2.95 12.18 -12.98
N HIS A 133 -3.00 13.47 -12.66
CA HIS A 133 -1.83 14.24 -12.27
C HIS A 133 -1.23 13.81 -10.91
N VAL A 134 -1.99 13.07 -10.10
CA VAL A 134 -1.54 12.57 -8.80
C VAL A 134 -0.90 11.18 -8.92
N ILE A 135 -1.40 10.31 -9.80
CA ILE A 135 -1.00 8.89 -9.86
C ILE A 135 0.50 8.72 -10.16
N ILE A 136 1.01 9.43 -11.16
CA ILE A 136 2.40 9.29 -11.61
C ILE A 136 3.38 9.77 -10.53
N PRO A 137 3.25 10.99 -9.97
CA PRO A 137 4.11 11.42 -8.87
C PRO A 137 4.00 10.51 -7.64
N GLU A 138 2.80 10.02 -7.30
CA GLU A 138 2.60 9.09 -6.21
C GLU A 138 3.36 7.77 -6.44
N ALA A 139 3.32 7.23 -7.67
CA ALA A 139 4.01 6.00 -8.01
C ALA A 139 5.53 6.14 -7.84
N PHE A 140 6.11 7.24 -8.28
CA PHE A 140 7.54 7.53 -8.08
C PHE A 140 7.87 7.70 -6.60
N TYR A 141 7.03 8.42 -5.85
CA TYR A 141 7.28 8.68 -4.44
C TYR A 141 7.20 7.40 -3.60
N ASN A 142 6.15 6.60 -3.81
CA ASN A 142 6.01 5.31 -3.13
C ASN A 142 7.16 4.37 -3.50
N ALA A 143 7.56 4.31 -4.76
CA ALA A 143 8.67 3.48 -5.23
C ALA A 143 10.02 3.88 -4.61
N LEU A 144 10.26 5.18 -4.41
CA LEU A 144 11.47 5.68 -3.76
C LEU A 144 11.51 5.34 -2.26
N LEU A 145 10.36 5.40 -1.58
CA LEU A 145 10.25 5.08 -0.15
C LEU A 145 10.18 3.58 0.15
N ALA A 146 9.84 2.76 -0.85
CA ALA A 146 9.64 1.34 -0.65
C ALA A 146 10.88 0.58 -0.15
N PRO A 147 12.09 0.74 -0.72
CA PRO A 147 13.25 -0.04 -0.29
C PRO A 147 13.59 0.12 1.20
N PRO A 148 13.72 1.34 1.76
CA PRO A 148 14.00 1.50 3.18
C PRO A 148 12.86 0.97 4.07
N LEU A 149 11.60 1.13 3.65
CA LEU A 149 10.45 0.61 4.40
C LEU A 149 10.41 -0.92 4.37
N PHE A 150 10.67 -1.56 3.22
CA PHE A 150 10.76 -3.02 3.13
C PHE A 150 11.87 -3.57 4.02
N PHE A 151 13.03 -2.91 4.07
CA PHE A 151 14.12 -3.30 4.97
C PHE A 151 13.70 -3.22 6.45
N ILE A 152 12.98 -2.15 6.84
CA ILE A 152 12.44 -2.01 8.20
C ILE A 152 11.42 -3.11 8.49
N PHE A 153 10.50 -3.36 7.55
CA PHE A 153 9.47 -4.39 7.71
C PHE A 153 10.07 -5.80 7.76
N ASP A 154 11.06 -6.12 6.93
CA ASP A 154 11.77 -7.40 7.00
C ASP A 154 12.41 -7.62 8.38
N LYS A 155 12.93 -6.56 9.01
CA LYS A 155 13.47 -6.63 10.36
C LYS A 155 12.38 -6.84 11.42
N VAL A 156 11.24 -6.16 11.29
CA VAL A 156 10.10 -6.26 12.21
C VAL A 156 9.41 -7.62 12.10
N PHE A 157 9.24 -8.13 10.88
CA PHE A 157 8.59 -9.42 10.60
C PHE A 157 9.56 -10.60 10.53
N ARG A 158 10.82 -10.43 10.95
CA ARG A 158 11.87 -11.44 10.78
C ARG A 158 11.45 -12.83 11.27
N GLY A 159 10.90 -12.93 12.47
CA GLY A 159 10.47 -14.21 13.04
C GLY A 159 9.33 -14.90 12.26
N GLU A 160 8.47 -14.13 11.60
CA GLU A 160 7.40 -14.68 10.76
C GLU A 160 7.95 -15.07 9.38
N LEU A 161 8.91 -14.32 8.83
CA LEU A 161 9.58 -14.64 7.57
C LEU A 161 10.44 -15.89 7.67
N GLU A 162 11.10 -16.11 8.81
CA GLU A 162 11.85 -17.34 9.12
C GLU A 162 10.91 -18.55 9.17
N ARG A 163 9.70 -18.41 9.73
CA ARG A 163 8.67 -19.48 9.77
C ARG A 163 8.13 -19.83 8.39
N GLU A 164 8.04 -18.86 7.49
CA GLU A 164 7.60 -19.06 6.10
C GLU A 164 8.75 -19.53 5.18
N GLY A 165 9.99 -19.63 5.70
CA GLY A 165 11.16 -20.12 4.95
C GLY A 165 11.74 -19.09 3.97
N TYR A 166 11.54 -17.80 4.22
CA TYR A 166 12.07 -16.72 3.38
C TYR A 166 13.38 -16.10 3.88
N LEU A 167 13.81 -16.46 5.10
CA LEU A 167 15.07 -16.06 5.75
C LEU A 167 15.73 -17.27 6.40
#